data_0ac6c16448973032a561ed06929d2ce0
#
_entry.id   0ac6c16448973032a561ed06929d2ce0
#
_cell.length_a   1.000
_cell.length_b   1.000
_cell.length_c   1.000
_cell.angle_alpha   90.00
_cell.angle_beta   90.00
_cell.angle_gamma   90.00
#
_symmetry.space_group_name_H-M   'P 1'
#
loop_
_entity.id
_entity.type
_entity.pdbx_description
1 polymer ?
#
loop_
_entity_poly.entity_id
_entity_poly.type
_entity_poly.pdbx_seq_one_letter_code
_entity_poly.pdbx_strand_id
1 'polypeptide(L)'
;ISSWNSGILVVENDQQLILLNDTNSGLEDLYPPGNPNTSIRINGTAFDPQNNFWVANAWVDNRLKKLSSSGTWSSFNLSSIMTNESYGLTELVLDRSNSVWIGSRRNGALVYQENGDKKKALTTEATKGSLPDANVKSLVVDRNNRVWIGTLKGLVVYYDPGNLFNETIYDAEPVVIVDDGIPKKLLGDQPVNTIAIDGADNKWFGTDTGGAINTNGSGQKTLHIFNKDNSPLPSNRILKISIDNL
;
A
#
# COMPACT_ATOMS: atom_id res chain seq x y z
N ILE A 1 3.32 3.40 15.89
CA ILE A 1 4.27 4.13 15.03
C ILE A 1 5.29 3.14 14.51
N SER A 2 5.35 2.93 13.19
CA SER A 2 6.33 2.05 12.55
C SER A 2 7.66 2.77 12.31
N SER A 3 8.77 2.03 12.42
CA SER A 3 10.12 2.53 12.17
C SER A 3 10.80 1.77 11.05
N TRP A 4 11.71 2.44 10.35
CA TRP A 4 12.56 1.81 9.33
C TRP A 4 13.69 0.96 9.90
N ASN A 5 14.04 1.12 11.16
CA ASN A 5 15.17 0.39 11.77
C ASN A 5 14.87 -0.31 13.09
N SER A 6 13.84 0.12 13.81
CA SER A 6 13.70 -0.24 15.23
C SER A 6 12.42 -1.04 15.53
N GLY A 7 11.63 -1.40 14.52
CA GLY A 7 10.36 -2.09 14.72
C GLY A 7 9.16 -1.16 14.91
N ILE A 8 8.31 -1.40 15.90
CA ILE A 8 7.02 -0.70 16.07
C ILE A 8 6.92 -0.16 17.49
N LEU A 9 6.82 1.17 17.62
CA LEU A 9 6.53 1.83 18.88
C LEU A 9 5.00 1.86 19.09
N VAL A 10 4.55 1.27 20.20
CA VAL A 10 3.16 1.38 20.67
C VAL A 10 3.06 2.58 21.59
N VAL A 11 2.10 3.46 21.30
CA VAL A 11 1.84 4.68 22.06
C VAL A 11 0.35 4.69 22.42
N GLU A 12 0.03 5.05 23.67
CA GLU A 12 -1.32 5.25 24.14
C GLU A 12 -1.37 6.48 25.03
N ASN A 13 -2.32 7.39 24.80
CA ASN A 13 -2.48 8.64 25.55
C ASN A 13 -1.16 9.45 25.65
N ASP A 14 -0.45 9.56 24.52
CA ASP A 14 0.86 10.20 24.40
C ASP A 14 1.99 9.58 25.27
N GLN A 15 1.75 8.40 25.83
CA GLN A 15 2.75 7.65 26.57
C GLN A 15 3.28 6.51 25.73
N GLN A 16 4.61 6.37 25.69
CA GLN A 16 5.25 5.20 25.12
C GLN A 16 4.99 3.98 26.01
N LEU A 17 4.35 2.94 25.47
CA LEU A 17 4.08 1.71 26.21
C LEU A 17 5.18 0.67 25.98
N ILE A 18 5.45 0.33 24.71
CA ILE A 18 6.41 -0.71 24.35
C ILE A 18 6.96 -0.47 22.95
N LEU A 19 8.23 -0.82 22.75
CA LEU A 19 8.84 -0.98 21.43
C LEU A 19 8.84 -2.47 21.07
N LEU A 20 8.02 -2.85 20.08
CA LEU A 20 8.01 -4.20 19.53
C LEU A 20 9.18 -4.37 18.56
N ASN A 21 9.98 -5.39 18.81
CA ASN A 21 11.17 -5.74 18.03
C ASN A 21 11.31 -7.28 17.92
N ASP A 22 12.42 -7.77 17.42
CA ASP A 22 12.72 -9.20 17.25
C ASP A 22 12.84 -9.98 18.56
N THR A 23 13.15 -9.30 19.67
CA THR A 23 13.34 -9.95 20.99
C THR A 23 12.04 -10.15 21.77
N ASN A 24 10.98 -9.39 21.46
CA ASN A 24 9.73 -9.38 22.23
C ASN A 24 8.46 -9.49 21.35
N SER A 25 8.62 -9.77 20.07
CA SER A 25 7.50 -9.87 19.12
C SER A 25 7.79 -10.91 18.02
N GLY A 26 6.88 -11.06 17.07
CA GLY A 26 7.09 -11.88 15.87
C GLY A 26 7.82 -11.16 14.73
N LEU A 27 8.32 -9.95 14.96
CA LEU A 27 9.11 -9.22 13.96
C LEU A 27 10.48 -9.88 13.78
N GLU A 28 11.02 -9.78 12.58
CA GLU A 28 12.34 -10.32 12.24
C GLU A 28 13.33 -9.18 11.96
N ASP A 29 14.56 -9.37 12.43
CA ASP A 29 15.69 -8.49 12.10
C ASP A 29 16.28 -8.89 10.73
N LEU A 30 16.75 -7.92 9.97
CA LEU A 30 17.50 -8.13 8.73
C LEU A 30 18.84 -8.85 8.99
N TYR A 31 19.43 -8.62 10.13
CA TYR A 31 20.71 -9.22 10.51
C TYR A 31 20.51 -10.49 11.32
N PRO A 32 21.40 -11.51 11.15
CA PRO A 32 21.30 -12.74 11.92
C PRO A 32 21.59 -12.51 13.42
N PRO A 33 21.09 -13.38 14.30
CA PRO A 33 21.34 -13.30 15.73
C PRO A 33 22.86 -13.21 16.04
N GLY A 34 23.22 -12.31 16.97
CA GLY A 34 24.61 -12.05 17.35
C GLY A 34 25.32 -10.97 16.53
N ASN A 35 24.69 -10.42 15.49
CA ASN A 35 25.19 -9.24 14.80
C ASN A 35 25.05 -8.01 15.71
N PRO A 36 26.07 -7.13 15.80
CA PRO A 36 25.95 -5.90 16.61
C PRO A 36 25.00 -4.85 16.01
N ASN A 37 24.65 -4.98 14.72
CA ASN A 37 23.70 -4.11 14.06
C ASN A 37 22.30 -4.70 14.12
N THR A 38 21.31 -3.85 14.24
CA THR A 38 19.88 -4.21 14.23
C THR A 38 19.16 -3.39 13.17
N SER A 39 18.30 -4.03 12.40
CA SER A 39 17.47 -3.32 11.41
C SER A 39 16.15 -4.05 11.19
N ILE A 40 15.13 -3.69 11.95
CA ILE A 40 13.77 -4.23 11.84
C ILE A 40 12.94 -3.26 11.01
N ARG A 41 12.74 -3.60 9.74
CA ARG A 41 12.20 -2.68 8.72
C ARG A 41 10.72 -2.87 8.52
N ILE A 42 9.94 -1.89 9.00
CA ILE A 42 8.48 -1.90 8.88
C ILE A 42 8.06 -0.86 7.84
N ASN A 43 7.34 -1.31 6.82
CA ASN A 43 6.89 -0.47 5.71
C ASN A 43 5.40 -0.14 5.77
N GLY A 44 4.56 -1.15 5.90
CA GLY A 44 3.12 -0.97 5.95
C GLY A 44 2.50 -1.69 7.14
N THR A 45 1.46 -1.09 7.71
CA THR A 45 0.70 -1.69 8.81
C THR A 45 -0.78 -1.38 8.63
N ALA A 46 -1.64 -2.33 9.00
CA ALA A 46 -3.09 -2.13 9.03
C ALA A 46 -3.76 -3.05 10.07
N PHE A 47 -4.93 -2.65 10.53
CA PHE A 47 -5.80 -3.52 11.32
C PHE A 47 -6.88 -4.13 10.43
N ASP A 48 -7.20 -5.40 10.65
CA ASP A 48 -8.38 -6.02 10.06
C ASP A 48 -9.64 -5.77 10.92
N PRO A 49 -10.84 -6.09 10.43
CA PRO A 49 -12.09 -5.91 11.19
C PRO A 49 -12.17 -6.72 12.50
N GLN A 50 -11.31 -7.72 12.68
CA GLN A 50 -11.21 -8.52 13.90
C GLN A 50 -10.16 -7.98 14.87
N ASN A 51 -9.62 -6.77 14.61
CA ASN A 51 -8.54 -6.12 15.35
C ASN A 51 -7.21 -6.92 15.37
N ASN A 52 -6.98 -7.77 14.38
CA ASN A 52 -5.64 -8.29 14.18
C ASN A 52 -4.78 -7.22 13.48
N PHE A 53 -3.54 -7.11 13.91
CA PHE A 53 -2.61 -6.14 13.39
C PHE A 53 -1.66 -6.78 12.37
N TRP A 54 -1.77 -6.37 11.12
CA TRP A 54 -0.95 -6.83 10.02
C TRP A 54 0.24 -5.92 9.77
N VAL A 55 1.40 -6.52 9.47
CA VAL A 55 2.67 -5.80 9.37
C VAL A 55 3.47 -6.33 8.18
N ALA A 56 3.93 -5.42 7.33
CA ALA A 56 4.91 -5.69 6.28
C ALA A 56 6.33 -5.45 6.84
N ASN A 57 7.05 -6.54 7.12
CA ASN A 57 8.43 -6.56 7.62
C ASN A 57 9.38 -6.84 6.45
N ALA A 58 10.03 -5.80 5.94
CA ALA A 58 10.81 -5.91 4.71
C ALA A 58 12.18 -6.58 4.90
N TRP A 59 12.66 -7.24 3.85
CA TRP A 59 13.98 -7.88 3.72
C TRP A 59 14.27 -9.02 4.71
N VAL A 60 13.23 -9.67 5.18
CA VAL A 60 13.29 -10.88 6.00
C VAL A 60 12.60 -12.04 5.26
N ASP A 61 12.73 -13.26 5.72
CA ASP A 61 12.16 -14.43 5.04
C ASP A 61 10.63 -14.43 5.09
N ASN A 62 10.07 -14.16 6.26
CA ASN A 62 8.62 -14.09 6.45
C ASN A 62 8.16 -12.63 6.47
N ARG A 63 7.98 -12.05 5.29
CA ARG A 63 7.74 -10.61 5.10
C ARG A 63 6.40 -10.10 5.57
N LEU A 64 5.43 -10.96 5.77
CA LEU A 64 4.12 -10.59 6.30
C LEU A 64 3.92 -11.19 7.69
N LYS A 65 3.56 -10.34 8.63
CA LYS A 65 3.32 -10.70 10.02
C LYS A 65 1.90 -10.34 10.41
N LYS A 66 1.34 -11.09 11.36
CA LYS A 66 0.07 -10.79 11.99
C LYS A 66 0.19 -10.96 13.51
N LEU A 67 -0.18 -9.95 14.26
CA LEU A 67 -0.47 -10.03 15.67
C LEU A 67 -1.98 -10.16 15.82
N SER A 68 -2.45 -11.30 16.34
CA SER A 68 -3.86 -11.51 16.60
C SER A 68 -4.36 -10.59 17.72
N SER A 69 -5.66 -10.33 17.77
CA SER A 69 -6.29 -9.61 18.89
C SER A 69 -6.12 -10.31 20.24
N SER A 70 -5.78 -11.63 20.23
CA SER A 70 -5.43 -12.39 21.43
C SER A 70 -3.95 -12.34 21.83
N GLY A 71 -3.11 -11.60 21.09
CA GLY A 71 -1.69 -11.40 21.38
C GLY A 71 -0.75 -12.44 20.76
N THR A 72 -1.22 -13.27 19.84
CA THR A 72 -0.38 -14.30 19.18
C THR A 72 0.17 -13.79 17.86
N TRP A 73 1.48 -13.93 17.66
CA TRP A 73 2.13 -13.63 16.39
C TRP A 73 2.11 -14.81 15.42
N SER A 74 1.86 -14.51 14.16
CA SER A 74 1.98 -15.43 13.01
C SER A 74 2.83 -14.78 11.92
N SER A 75 3.53 -15.61 11.15
CA SER A 75 4.43 -15.16 10.09
C SER A 75 4.12 -15.89 8.78
N PHE A 76 4.17 -15.16 7.64
CA PHE A 76 3.80 -15.69 6.34
C PHE A 76 4.89 -15.38 5.32
N ASN A 77 5.31 -16.41 4.59
CA ASN A 77 6.30 -16.29 3.53
C ASN A 77 5.62 -15.91 2.22
N LEU A 78 6.16 -14.93 1.51
CA LEU A 78 5.66 -14.44 0.22
C LEU A 78 6.59 -14.75 -0.96
N SER A 79 7.66 -15.53 -0.77
CA SER A 79 8.70 -15.79 -1.79
C SER A 79 8.13 -16.39 -3.07
N SER A 80 7.05 -17.19 -2.99
CA SER A 80 6.41 -17.78 -4.17
C SER A 80 5.82 -16.76 -5.16
N ILE A 81 5.55 -15.54 -4.70
CA ILE A 81 4.99 -14.45 -5.52
C ILE A 81 5.95 -13.24 -5.64
N MET A 82 7.17 -13.37 -5.14
CA MET A 82 8.23 -12.36 -5.25
C MET A 82 9.36 -12.89 -6.12
N THR A 83 9.46 -12.42 -7.36
CA THR A 83 10.56 -12.78 -8.28
C THR A 83 11.86 -12.05 -7.96
N ASN A 84 11.78 -10.95 -7.20
CA ASN A 84 12.93 -10.14 -6.82
C ASN A 84 12.89 -9.77 -5.34
N GLU A 85 13.51 -10.59 -4.52
CA GLU A 85 13.51 -10.46 -3.06
C GLU A 85 14.41 -9.35 -2.51
N SER A 86 15.31 -8.82 -3.35
CA SER A 86 16.28 -7.78 -2.96
C SER A 86 15.65 -6.40 -2.77
N TYR A 87 14.37 -6.22 -3.11
CA TYR A 87 13.70 -4.92 -3.03
C TYR A 87 12.63 -4.89 -1.92
N GLY A 88 12.51 -3.70 -1.33
CA GLY A 88 11.61 -3.48 -0.19
C GLY A 88 10.13 -3.47 -0.57
N LEU A 89 9.32 -3.60 0.48
CA LEU A 89 7.88 -3.41 0.46
C LEU A 89 7.54 -1.92 0.61
N THR A 90 6.28 -1.57 0.39
CA THR A 90 5.75 -0.21 0.58
C THR A 90 4.53 -0.23 1.51
N GLU A 91 3.38 0.23 1.09
CA GLU A 91 2.18 0.26 1.91
C GLU A 91 1.49 -1.11 2.01
N LEU A 92 0.69 -1.28 3.07
CA LEU A 92 -0.15 -2.45 3.30
C LEU A 92 -1.58 -1.99 3.58
N VAL A 93 -2.54 -2.60 2.89
CA VAL A 93 -3.97 -2.37 3.10
C VAL A 93 -4.72 -3.70 3.07
N LEU A 94 -5.95 -3.73 3.63
CA LEU A 94 -6.84 -4.88 3.55
C LEU A 94 -8.09 -4.53 2.75
N ASP A 95 -8.54 -5.46 1.93
CA ASP A 95 -9.86 -5.39 1.29
C ASP A 95 -10.96 -5.97 2.21
N ARG A 96 -12.21 -5.88 1.80
CA ARG A 96 -13.34 -6.38 2.60
C ARG A 96 -13.41 -7.91 2.69
N SER A 97 -12.64 -8.62 1.88
CA SER A 97 -12.50 -10.08 1.94
C SER A 97 -11.35 -10.50 2.87
N ASN A 98 -10.77 -9.54 3.60
CA ASN A 98 -9.58 -9.71 4.44
C ASN A 98 -8.35 -10.19 3.65
N SER A 99 -8.28 -9.92 2.34
CA SER A 99 -7.04 -10.11 1.60
C SER A 99 -6.10 -8.94 1.91
N VAL A 100 -4.86 -9.27 2.21
CA VAL A 100 -3.79 -8.31 2.51
C VAL A 100 -3.10 -7.93 1.23
N TRP A 101 -3.17 -6.66 0.86
CA TRP A 101 -2.51 -6.07 -0.31
C TRP A 101 -1.25 -5.34 0.13
N ILE A 102 -0.12 -5.66 -0.48
CA ILE A 102 1.19 -5.09 -0.12
C ILE A 102 1.84 -4.57 -1.39
N GLY A 103 2.15 -3.31 -1.41
CA GLY A 103 2.96 -2.73 -2.47
C GLY A 103 4.43 -3.17 -2.36
N SER A 104 5.09 -3.27 -3.49
CA SER A 104 6.52 -3.53 -3.54
C SER A 104 7.24 -2.62 -4.53
N ARG A 105 8.56 -2.50 -4.39
CA ARG A 105 9.36 -1.66 -5.30
C ARG A 105 9.68 -2.30 -6.65
N ARG A 106 9.52 -3.62 -6.80
CA ARG A 106 9.90 -4.36 -8.02
C ARG A 106 9.05 -5.58 -8.33
N ASN A 107 8.11 -5.95 -7.45
CA ASN A 107 7.29 -7.14 -7.64
C ASN A 107 5.80 -6.82 -7.85
N GLY A 108 5.47 -5.55 -8.09
CA GLY A 108 4.09 -5.11 -8.23
C GLY A 108 3.33 -5.07 -6.89
N ALA A 109 2.05 -5.41 -6.90
CA ALA A 109 1.23 -5.55 -5.71
C ALA A 109 1.09 -7.03 -5.34
N LEU A 110 1.56 -7.38 -4.15
CA LEU A 110 1.46 -8.74 -3.60
C LEU A 110 0.13 -8.87 -2.85
N VAL A 111 -0.57 -9.97 -3.04
CA VAL A 111 -1.85 -10.21 -2.38
C VAL A 111 -1.83 -11.54 -1.67
N TYR A 112 -2.18 -11.51 -0.39
CA TYR A 112 -2.25 -12.68 0.49
C TYR A 112 -3.64 -12.82 1.10
N GLN A 113 -4.18 -14.03 1.10
CA GLN A 113 -5.40 -14.38 1.81
C GLN A 113 -5.13 -15.56 2.75
N GLU A 114 -5.31 -15.34 4.04
CA GLU A 114 -5.01 -16.34 5.08
C GLU A 114 -5.88 -17.60 4.93
N ASN A 115 -7.15 -17.42 4.58
CA ASN A 115 -8.03 -18.54 4.31
C ASN A 115 -7.59 -19.29 3.05
N GLY A 116 -6.97 -20.44 3.24
CA GLY A 116 -6.42 -21.28 2.18
C GLY A 116 -4.99 -20.94 1.76
N ASP A 117 -4.27 -20.08 2.51
CA ASP A 117 -2.89 -19.66 2.24
C ASP A 117 -2.67 -19.21 0.78
N LYS A 118 -3.64 -18.46 0.24
CA LYS A 118 -3.64 -18.06 -1.17
C LYS A 118 -2.73 -16.87 -1.40
N LYS A 119 -2.00 -16.89 -2.51
CA LYS A 119 -1.03 -15.84 -2.88
C LYS A 119 -1.13 -15.52 -4.36
N LYS A 120 -1.18 -14.23 -4.69
CA LYS A 120 -1.09 -13.71 -6.07
C LYS A 120 -0.26 -12.43 -6.09
N ALA A 121 0.29 -12.12 -7.25
CA ALA A 121 0.93 -10.83 -7.50
C ALA A 121 0.29 -10.19 -8.74
N LEU A 122 -0.08 -8.91 -8.63
CA LEU A 122 -0.36 -8.07 -9.79
C LEU A 122 0.95 -7.49 -10.27
N THR A 123 1.31 -7.80 -11.51
CA THR A 123 2.56 -7.40 -12.14
C THR A 123 2.31 -6.49 -13.34
N THR A 124 3.36 -6.13 -14.09
CA THR A 124 3.23 -5.41 -15.36
C THR A 124 2.83 -6.33 -16.53
N GLU A 125 2.77 -7.63 -16.30
CA GLU A 125 2.40 -8.62 -17.32
C GLU A 125 0.90 -8.54 -17.61
N ALA A 126 0.53 -8.52 -18.88
CA ALA A 126 -0.86 -8.60 -19.31
C ALA A 126 -1.50 -9.89 -18.81
N THR A 127 -2.75 -9.82 -18.41
CA THR A 127 -3.54 -10.87 -17.76
C THR A 127 -3.16 -11.16 -16.29
N LYS A 128 -2.06 -10.57 -15.79
CA LYS A 128 -1.58 -10.76 -14.42
C LYS A 128 -1.35 -9.44 -13.68
N GLY A 129 -2.24 -8.50 -13.86
CA GLY A 129 -2.21 -7.21 -13.18
C GLY A 129 -2.17 -6.01 -14.10
N SER A 130 -1.49 -6.10 -15.26
CA SER A 130 -1.32 -5.00 -16.23
C SER A 130 -0.94 -3.66 -15.58
N LEU A 131 -0.11 -3.72 -14.51
CA LEU A 131 0.33 -2.51 -13.81
C LEU A 131 1.20 -1.64 -14.73
N PRO A 132 1.08 -0.31 -14.66
CA PRO A 132 1.93 0.60 -15.43
C PRO A 132 3.43 0.49 -15.09
N ASP A 133 3.73 0.11 -13.84
CA ASP A 133 5.09 -0.12 -13.36
C ASP A 133 5.08 -1.10 -12.17
N ALA A 134 6.13 -1.91 -12.04
CA ALA A 134 6.28 -2.84 -10.93
C ALA A 134 6.62 -2.17 -9.58
N ASN A 135 6.95 -0.88 -9.59
CA ASN A 135 7.15 -0.09 -8.37
C ASN A 135 5.80 0.50 -7.91
N VAL A 136 5.14 -0.23 -7.04
CA VAL A 136 3.92 0.23 -6.37
C VAL A 136 4.32 1.12 -5.20
N LYS A 137 3.90 2.38 -5.25
CA LYS A 137 4.25 3.42 -4.27
C LYS A 137 3.17 3.59 -3.21
N SER A 138 1.91 3.44 -3.61
CA SER A 138 0.76 3.66 -2.74
C SER A 138 -0.40 2.73 -3.06
N LEU A 139 -1.13 2.35 -2.02
CA LEU A 139 -2.32 1.50 -2.08
C LEU A 139 -3.41 2.08 -1.17
N VAL A 140 -4.66 2.02 -1.63
CA VAL A 140 -5.81 2.30 -0.77
C VAL A 140 -7.03 1.51 -1.23
N VAL A 141 -7.88 1.10 -0.29
CA VAL A 141 -9.16 0.46 -0.57
C VAL A 141 -10.28 1.46 -0.34
N ASP A 142 -11.13 1.65 -1.35
CA ASP A 142 -12.23 2.61 -1.26
C ASP A 142 -13.53 2.00 -0.69
N ARG A 143 -14.54 2.86 -0.53
CA ARG A 143 -15.85 2.46 0.00
C ARG A 143 -16.60 1.42 -0.85
N ASN A 144 -16.22 1.26 -2.10
CA ASN A 144 -16.77 0.25 -3.01
C ASN A 144 -15.91 -1.02 -3.07
N ASN A 145 -14.94 -1.16 -2.15
CA ASN A 145 -13.97 -2.26 -2.12
C ASN A 145 -13.07 -2.33 -3.36
N ARG A 146 -12.83 -1.22 -4.05
CA ARG A 146 -11.88 -1.17 -5.16
C ARG A 146 -10.49 -0.84 -4.60
N VAL A 147 -9.46 -1.49 -5.14
CA VAL A 147 -8.07 -1.23 -4.75
C VAL A 147 -7.45 -0.26 -5.75
N TRP A 148 -7.13 0.94 -5.29
CA TRP A 148 -6.44 1.97 -6.04
C TRP A 148 -4.93 1.77 -5.88
N ILE A 149 -4.21 1.68 -6.98
CA ILE A 149 -2.80 1.32 -7.04
C ILE A 149 -2.02 2.42 -7.72
N GLY A 150 -1.27 3.19 -6.93
CA GLY A 150 -0.35 4.20 -7.41
C GLY A 150 1.03 3.59 -7.67
N THR A 151 1.54 3.75 -8.89
CA THR A 151 2.85 3.25 -9.30
C THR A 151 3.83 4.37 -9.64
N LEU A 152 5.07 4.01 -9.97
CA LEU A 152 6.07 4.96 -10.47
C LEU A 152 5.66 5.58 -11.82
N LYS A 153 4.81 4.91 -12.62
CA LYS A 153 4.41 5.35 -13.96
C LYS A 153 2.89 5.40 -14.16
N GLY A 154 2.14 5.71 -13.12
CA GLY A 154 0.71 5.93 -13.28
C GLY A 154 -0.17 5.29 -12.21
N LEU A 155 -1.47 5.47 -12.39
CA LEU A 155 -2.55 5.02 -11.52
C LEU A 155 -3.39 3.97 -12.23
N VAL A 156 -3.72 2.91 -11.52
CA VAL A 156 -4.73 1.92 -11.94
C VAL A 156 -5.63 1.53 -10.77
N VAL A 157 -6.77 0.93 -11.08
CA VAL A 157 -7.74 0.44 -10.09
C VAL A 157 -8.03 -1.04 -10.36
N TYR A 158 -7.97 -1.84 -9.31
CA TYR A 158 -8.48 -3.21 -9.35
C TYR A 158 -9.89 -3.23 -8.78
N TYR A 159 -10.87 -3.60 -9.62
CA TYR A 159 -12.29 -3.39 -9.33
C TYR A 159 -12.95 -4.50 -8.53
N ASP A 160 -12.46 -5.73 -8.60
CA ASP A 160 -13.09 -6.90 -7.96
C ASP A 160 -12.10 -7.72 -7.10
N PRO A 161 -11.59 -7.16 -6.00
CA PRO A 161 -10.65 -7.86 -5.12
C PRO A 161 -11.22 -9.15 -4.50
N GLY A 162 -12.53 -9.23 -4.33
CA GLY A 162 -13.20 -10.42 -3.78
C GLY A 162 -13.04 -11.67 -4.65
N ASN A 163 -12.94 -11.50 -5.97
CA ASN A 163 -12.78 -12.60 -6.92
C ASN A 163 -11.35 -12.84 -7.38
N LEU A 164 -10.38 -12.05 -6.93
CA LEU A 164 -9.00 -12.12 -7.40
C LEU A 164 -8.46 -13.56 -7.47
N PHE A 165 -8.69 -14.37 -6.47
CA PHE A 165 -8.15 -15.73 -6.40
C PHE A 165 -8.90 -16.75 -7.26
N ASN A 166 -10.05 -16.42 -7.77
CA ASN A 166 -10.85 -17.27 -8.67
C ASN A 166 -10.57 -16.97 -10.15
N GLU A 167 -10.04 -15.79 -10.45
CA GLU A 167 -9.78 -15.33 -11.81
C GLU A 167 -8.45 -15.84 -12.37
N THR A 168 -8.41 -16.18 -13.66
CA THR A 168 -7.18 -16.47 -14.41
C THR A 168 -6.61 -15.22 -15.07
N ILE A 169 -7.46 -14.24 -15.40
CA ILE A 169 -7.13 -12.93 -15.91
C ILE A 169 -7.57 -11.93 -14.84
N TYR A 170 -6.64 -11.17 -14.29
CA TYR A 170 -6.89 -10.26 -13.15
C TYR A 170 -6.15 -8.94 -13.32
N ASP A 171 -6.46 -8.24 -14.40
CA ASP A 171 -5.85 -6.96 -14.73
C ASP A 171 -6.48 -5.80 -13.97
N ALA A 172 -5.65 -4.88 -13.50
CA ALA A 172 -6.08 -3.58 -13.04
C ALA A 172 -6.28 -2.64 -14.23
N GLU A 173 -7.19 -1.69 -14.10
CA GLU A 173 -7.60 -0.81 -15.20
C GLU A 173 -7.22 0.66 -14.91
N PRO A 174 -6.81 1.42 -15.94
CA PRO A 174 -6.61 2.86 -15.79
C PRO A 174 -7.96 3.57 -15.61
N VAL A 175 -7.98 4.62 -14.81
CA VAL A 175 -9.11 5.54 -14.74
C VAL A 175 -9.04 6.46 -15.96
N VAL A 176 -10.08 6.43 -16.80
CA VAL A 176 -10.17 7.31 -17.98
C VAL A 176 -10.97 8.56 -17.63
N ILE A 177 -10.38 9.71 -17.86
CA ILE A 177 -11.02 11.03 -17.79
C ILE A 177 -11.17 11.61 -19.19
N VAL A 178 -12.11 12.53 -19.36
CA VAL A 178 -12.25 13.30 -20.59
C VAL A 178 -11.78 14.73 -20.31
N ASP A 179 -10.76 15.18 -21.01
CA ASP A 179 -10.18 16.49 -20.92
C ASP A 179 -10.22 17.14 -22.32
N ASP A 180 -10.94 18.25 -22.45
CA ASP A 180 -11.23 18.92 -23.74
C ASP A 180 -11.77 17.96 -24.82
N GLY A 181 -12.65 17.02 -24.43
CA GLY A 181 -13.22 16.01 -25.33
C GLY A 181 -12.29 14.86 -25.70
N ILE A 182 -11.06 14.84 -25.18
CA ILE A 182 -10.06 13.80 -25.45
C ILE A 182 -9.96 12.84 -24.26
N PRO A 183 -10.15 11.52 -24.45
CA PRO A 183 -9.93 10.55 -23.40
C PRO A 183 -8.45 10.48 -23.01
N LYS A 184 -8.16 10.59 -21.71
CA LYS A 184 -6.82 10.51 -21.11
C LYS A 184 -6.86 9.60 -19.90
N LYS A 185 -5.74 8.95 -19.57
CA LYS A 185 -5.60 8.25 -18.30
C LYS A 185 -5.36 9.25 -17.18
N LEU A 186 -6.13 9.16 -16.12
CA LEU A 186 -5.87 9.94 -14.90
C LEU A 186 -4.47 9.57 -14.38
N LEU A 187 -3.60 10.56 -14.23
CA LEU A 187 -2.21 10.37 -13.75
C LEU A 187 -1.42 9.31 -14.56
N GLY A 188 -1.64 9.26 -15.89
CA GLY A 188 -1.24 8.13 -16.75
C GLY A 188 0.27 7.87 -16.81
N ASP A 189 1.14 8.87 -16.69
CA ASP A 189 2.58 8.71 -16.92
C ASP A 189 3.43 9.40 -15.83
N GLN A 190 2.90 9.55 -14.62
CA GLN A 190 3.61 10.21 -13.54
C GLN A 190 3.60 9.39 -12.24
N PRO A 191 4.60 9.55 -11.37
CA PRO A 191 4.63 8.89 -10.08
C PRO A 191 3.44 9.30 -9.21
N VAL A 192 2.71 8.32 -8.67
CA VAL A 192 1.65 8.49 -7.68
C VAL A 192 2.20 8.06 -6.33
N ASN A 193 2.77 9.03 -5.60
CA ASN A 193 3.51 8.76 -4.36
C ASN A 193 2.61 8.35 -3.20
N THR A 194 1.39 8.88 -3.17
CA THR A 194 0.42 8.63 -2.10
C THR A 194 -1.00 8.78 -2.61
N ILE A 195 -1.89 7.96 -2.06
CA ILE A 195 -3.34 8.05 -2.28
C ILE A 195 -3.99 8.13 -0.91
N ALA A 196 -4.98 9.01 -0.74
CA ALA A 196 -5.83 9.06 0.44
C ALA A 196 -7.30 9.20 0.02
N ILE A 197 -8.21 8.81 0.91
CA ILE A 197 -9.66 8.87 0.68
C ILE A 197 -10.27 9.68 1.81
N ASP A 198 -11.06 10.70 1.46
CA ASP A 198 -11.75 11.52 2.45
C ASP A 198 -13.12 10.95 2.86
N GLY A 199 -13.74 11.62 3.82
CA GLY A 199 -15.04 11.23 4.34
C GLY A 199 -16.18 11.20 3.31
N ALA A 200 -16.02 11.84 2.15
CA ALA A 200 -16.97 11.82 1.03
C ALA A 200 -16.61 10.81 -0.07
N ASP A 201 -15.64 9.93 0.17
CA ASP A 201 -15.06 8.98 -0.78
C ASP A 201 -14.29 9.63 -1.94
N ASN A 202 -13.99 10.93 -1.87
CA ASN A 202 -13.14 11.57 -2.86
C ASN A 202 -11.70 11.03 -2.74
N LYS A 203 -11.00 10.99 -3.88
CA LYS A 203 -9.63 10.50 -3.94
C LYS A 203 -8.66 11.69 -3.97
N TRP A 204 -7.62 11.58 -3.16
CA TRP A 204 -6.54 12.53 -3.08
C TRP A 204 -5.25 11.86 -3.52
N PHE A 205 -4.59 12.43 -4.52
CA PHE A 205 -3.36 11.89 -5.07
C PHE A 205 -2.21 12.89 -4.87
N GLY A 206 -1.11 12.41 -4.30
CA GLY A 206 0.13 13.16 -4.25
C GLY A 206 1.10 12.69 -5.32
N THR A 207 1.63 13.62 -6.10
CA THR A 207 2.52 13.34 -7.26
C THR A 207 3.89 13.98 -7.08
N ASP A 208 4.82 13.71 -8.00
CA ASP A 208 6.15 14.35 -7.97
C ASP A 208 6.14 15.79 -8.53
N THR A 209 5.27 16.08 -9.47
CA THR A 209 5.32 17.36 -10.21
C THR A 209 3.98 18.08 -10.26
N GLY A 210 2.87 17.38 -10.13
CA GLY A 210 1.52 17.94 -10.26
C GLY A 210 0.91 18.49 -8.96
N GLY A 211 1.59 18.35 -7.83
CA GLY A 211 1.04 18.71 -6.52
C GLY A 211 0.08 17.66 -5.96
N ALA A 212 -0.91 18.10 -5.20
CA ALA A 212 -1.98 17.30 -4.65
C ALA A 212 -3.24 17.47 -5.52
N ILE A 213 -3.77 16.36 -6.01
CA ILE A 213 -4.93 16.34 -6.92
C ILE A 213 -6.08 15.66 -6.19
N ASN A 214 -7.22 16.35 -6.12
CA ASN A 214 -8.45 15.83 -5.55
C ASN A 214 -9.46 15.55 -6.65
N THR A 215 -10.06 14.36 -6.62
CA THR A 215 -11.08 13.93 -7.56
C THR A 215 -12.33 13.44 -6.84
N ASN A 216 -13.44 13.30 -7.57
CA ASN A 216 -14.62 12.61 -7.06
C ASN A 216 -14.33 11.11 -6.79
N GLY A 217 -15.27 10.40 -6.17
CA GLY A 217 -15.13 9.00 -5.78
C GLY A 217 -14.82 8.01 -6.91
N SER A 218 -15.18 8.33 -8.17
CA SER A 218 -14.82 7.51 -9.33
C SER A 218 -13.47 7.86 -9.95
N GLY A 219 -12.87 8.98 -9.56
CA GLY A 219 -11.65 9.51 -10.17
C GLY A 219 -11.85 10.21 -11.52
N GLN A 220 -13.07 10.19 -12.07
CA GLN A 220 -13.33 10.71 -13.42
C GLN A 220 -13.47 12.23 -13.50
N LYS A 221 -13.65 12.90 -12.38
CA LYS A 221 -13.78 14.36 -12.31
C LYS A 221 -12.78 14.92 -11.30
N THR A 222 -11.85 15.75 -11.78
CA THR A 222 -10.99 16.56 -10.91
C THR A 222 -11.82 17.64 -10.24
N LEU A 223 -11.71 17.75 -8.92
CA LEU A 223 -12.38 18.75 -8.09
C LEU A 223 -11.42 19.89 -7.78
N HIS A 224 -10.21 19.57 -7.33
CA HIS A 224 -9.20 20.55 -6.97
C HIS A 224 -7.80 20.06 -7.34
N ILE A 225 -6.92 21.01 -7.66
CA ILE A 225 -5.47 20.80 -7.82
C ILE A 225 -4.77 21.85 -6.96
N PHE A 226 -3.96 21.38 -6.01
CA PHE A 226 -3.13 22.23 -5.15
C PHE A 226 -1.67 22.08 -5.53
N ASN A 227 -1.03 23.18 -5.85
CA ASN A 227 0.39 23.24 -6.20
C ASN A 227 1.05 24.46 -5.52
N LYS A 228 2.36 24.61 -5.68
CA LYS A 228 3.11 25.74 -5.08
C LYS A 228 2.68 27.13 -5.58
N ASP A 229 1.99 27.22 -6.72
CA ASP A 229 1.61 28.49 -7.34
C ASP A 229 0.21 28.95 -6.90
N ASN A 230 -0.64 28.03 -6.39
CA ASN A 230 -2.02 28.32 -5.98
C ASN A 230 -2.36 27.93 -4.53
N SER A 231 -1.38 27.47 -3.77
CA SER A 231 -1.58 27.00 -2.38
C SER A 231 -0.31 27.22 -1.54
N PRO A 232 -0.36 27.10 -0.19
CA PRO A 232 0.82 27.22 0.67
C PRO A 232 1.83 26.08 0.56
N LEU A 233 1.69 25.16 -0.38
CA LEU A 233 2.64 24.07 -0.56
C LEU A 233 4.02 24.58 -0.95
N PRO A 234 5.09 24.15 -0.26
CA PRO A 234 6.47 24.59 -0.55
C PRO A 234 7.01 24.00 -1.86
N SER A 235 6.38 22.94 -2.36
CA SER A 235 6.80 22.19 -3.56
C SER A 235 5.61 21.46 -4.18
N ASN A 236 5.69 21.18 -5.49
CA ASN A 236 4.74 20.31 -6.18
C ASN A 236 4.96 18.83 -5.88
N ARG A 237 6.08 18.48 -5.27
CA ARG A 237 6.37 17.10 -4.86
C ARG A 237 5.69 16.79 -3.54
N ILE A 238 4.65 15.95 -3.60
CA ILE A 238 3.90 15.47 -2.44
C ILE A 238 4.37 14.06 -2.11
N LEU A 239 4.87 13.87 -0.92
CA LEU A 239 5.36 12.56 -0.46
C LEU A 239 4.29 11.73 0.25
N LYS A 240 3.45 12.40 1.06
CA LYS A 240 2.37 11.75 1.81
C LYS A 240 1.19 12.69 1.98
N ILE A 241 -0.01 12.15 1.85
CA ILE A 241 -1.28 12.77 2.22
C ILE A 241 -1.91 11.90 3.32
N SER A 242 -2.36 12.53 4.39
CA SER A 242 -3.17 11.90 5.42
C SER A 242 -4.43 12.74 5.62
N ILE A 243 -5.56 12.08 5.73
CA ILE A 243 -6.85 12.72 6.01
C ILE A 243 -7.18 12.44 7.47
N ASP A 244 -7.47 13.50 8.19
CA ASP A 244 -8.03 13.40 9.53
C ASP A 244 -9.54 13.15 9.40
N ASN A 245 -10.01 12.06 9.98
CA ASN A 245 -11.42 11.65 9.94
C ASN A 245 -12.14 11.98 11.26
N LEU A 246 -11.66 13.03 11.99
CA LEU A 246 -12.33 13.53 13.20
C LEU A 246 -13.69 14.18 12.91
#